data_a88087a7225fc8204336d297c8b220a7
#
_entry.id   a88087a7225fc8204336d297c8b220a7
#
_cell.length_a   1.000
_cell.length_b   1.000
_cell.length_c   1.000
_cell.angle_alpha   90.00
_cell.angle_beta   90.00
_cell.angle_gamma   90.00
#
_symmetry.space_group_name_H-M   'P 1'
#
loop_
_entity.id
_entity.type
_entity.pdbx_description
1 polymer ?
#
loop_
_entity_poly.entity_id
_entity_poly.type
_entity_poly.pdbx_seq_one_letter_code
_entity_poly.pdbx_strand_id
1 'polypeptide(L)'
;MNYFDLSFLKYLQDNNSLPVEEAVRRFGKTLSTLKRTMKELNELLPENVHLYQDNQFITTRIGYSEYRQFLQRVQFNRYITTAEERVKDLFVALCLHDVVNKNEYYKKFYVSAGTVKNDNPVMMQLIQGHDLVLQSIPRKGSRLTGDEFQLRVAVCMSILKTVEIGADHLLIAHQANEPINRSIAEQFLRECSPEIKQAAAYYENVISPVITLGYNGRKYLLVYLSLALHRIRRGHWIKESTAAQFLTTFSYDVLPDAHENACLNLLIASLTFTHRPFTLYDARLVLYVKRTCCDLEGYPGITIHNKDAWFTEIYNFIYAAIIQNKFHLWFDDKKLHDVRRRYPEWWAYVQHAVKEIEDNWQTSFSAIHLATLVLIIKKYELKNRVVSDPKKRVIIVTNSSESKVGYFKEVLFSRFHIDIPACININEIAQLQHLDFDLLITFTNKISSHLRYAGLNYVKVNFWLTQEDFRLLREQRMW
;
A
#
# COMPACT_ATOMS: atom_id res chain seq x y z
N MET A 1 26.28 1.66 5.62
CA MET A 1 24.84 1.97 5.64
C MET A 1 24.04 0.70 5.43
N ASN A 2 22.91 0.54 6.10
CA ASN A 2 22.07 -0.66 6.05
C ASN A 2 20.59 -0.27 6.02
N TYR A 3 19.68 -1.28 6.01
CA TYR A 3 18.23 -1.10 6.00
C TYR A 3 17.71 -0.20 7.14
N PHE A 4 18.26 -0.36 8.36
CA PHE A 4 17.85 0.45 9.50
C PHE A 4 18.15 1.95 9.25
N ASP A 5 19.33 2.28 8.74
CA ASP A 5 19.75 3.67 8.49
C ASP A 5 18.78 4.35 7.50
N LEU A 6 18.42 3.65 6.43
CA LEU A 6 17.47 4.16 5.43
C LEU A 6 16.04 4.27 5.98
N SER A 7 15.60 3.30 6.78
CA SER A 7 14.27 3.31 7.41
C SER A 7 14.15 4.45 8.43
N PHE A 8 15.21 4.72 9.18
CA PHE A 8 15.28 5.83 10.13
C PHE A 8 15.23 7.18 9.42
N LEU A 9 16.04 7.36 8.38
CA LEU A 9 16.03 8.57 7.56
C LEU A 9 14.66 8.81 6.89
N LYS A 10 14.06 7.75 6.35
CA LYS A 10 12.72 7.81 5.75
C LYS A 10 11.67 8.28 6.74
N TYR A 11 11.68 7.71 7.95
CA TYR A 11 10.72 8.10 8.98
C TYR A 11 10.86 9.59 9.33
N LEU A 12 12.09 10.07 9.51
CA LEU A 12 12.36 11.48 9.78
C LEU A 12 11.94 12.38 8.61
N GLN A 13 12.19 11.95 7.36
CA GLN A 13 11.75 12.68 6.17
C GLN A 13 10.21 12.78 6.11
N ASP A 14 9.48 11.73 6.50
CA ASP A 14 8.02 11.71 6.46
C ASP A 14 7.39 12.57 7.58
N ASN A 15 8.04 12.67 8.76
CA ASN A 15 7.46 13.26 9.96
C ASN A 15 8.19 14.53 10.45
N ASN A 16 9.35 14.88 9.90
CA ASN A 16 10.25 15.98 10.23
C ASN A 16 10.88 15.90 11.64
N SER A 17 10.21 15.30 12.62
CA SER A 17 10.71 15.14 13.99
C SER A 17 10.21 13.84 14.61
N LEU A 18 10.96 13.34 15.59
CA LEU A 18 10.66 12.11 16.32
C LEU A 18 11.16 12.25 17.76
N PRO A 19 10.29 12.03 18.80
CA PRO A 19 10.73 11.98 20.17
C PRO A 19 11.80 10.90 20.37
N VAL A 20 12.85 11.18 21.12
CA VAL A 20 13.97 10.25 21.34
C VAL A 20 13.51 8.92 21.91
N GLU A 21 12.62 8.94 22.91
CA GLU A 21 12.05 7.74 23.53
C GLU A 21 11.27 6.90 22.51
N GLU A 22 10.49 7.55 21.65
CA GLU A 22 9.77 6.86 20.58
C GLU A 22 10.73 6.29 19.54
N ALA A 23 11.82 6.97 19.19
CA ALA A 23 12.84 6.47 18.29
C ALA A 23 13.48 5.19 18.84
N VAL A 24 13.88 5.19 20.10
CA VAL A 24 14.45 4.02 20.81
C VAL A 24 13.47 2.84 20.78
N ARG A 25 12.23 3.07 21.15
CA ARG A 25 11.18 2.04 21.18
C ARG A 25 10.85 1.53 19.77
N ARG A 26 10.65 2.41 18.79
CA ARG A 26 10.21 2.08 17.44
C ARG A 26 11.24 1.28 16.66
N PHE A 27 12.50 1.65 16.78
CA PHE A 27 13.58 1.02 16.04
C PHE A 27 14.32 -0.06 16.84
N GLY A 28 14.03 -0.22 18.13
CA GLY A 28 14.69 -1.19 18.99
C GLY A 28 16.20 -0.93 19.12
N LYS A 29 16.64 0.34 19.04
CA LYS A 29 18.04 0.75 19.09
C LYS A 29 18.31 1.64 20.29
N THR A 30 19.54 1.56 20.83
CA THR A 30 19.96 2.46 21.91
C THR A 30 20.17 3.89 21.38
N LEU A 31 20.08 4.88 22.26
CA LEU A 31 20.32 6.28 21.88
C LEU A 31 21.74 6.46 21.31
N SER A 32 22.74 5.77 21.83
CA SER A 32 24.10 5.83 21.28
C SER A 32 24.19 5.31 19.83
N THR A 33 23.45 4.25 19.52
CA THR A 33 23.34 3.73 18.14
C THR A 33 22.65 4.75 17.24
N LEU A 34 21.55 5.38 17.68
CA LEU A 34 20.86 6.43 16.91
C LEU A 34 21.79 7.62 16.62
N LYS A 35 22.54 8.09 17.62
CA LYS A 35 23.50 9.17 17.45
C LYS A 35 24.60 8.83 16.43
N ARG A 36 25.13 7.61 16.49
CA ARG A 36 26.12 7.13 15.51
C ARG A 36 25.53 7.11 14.11
N THR A 37 24.34 6.53 13.93
CA THR A 37 23.64 6.53 12.63
C THR A 37 23.39 7.94 12.11
N MET A 38 22.97 8.88 12.96
CA MET A 38 22.79 10.28 12.57
C MET A 38 24.10 10.89 12.06
N LYS A 39 25.23 10.62 12.74
CA LYS A 39 26.54 11.08 12.29
C LYS A 39 26.92 10.52 10.92
N GLU A 40 26.79 9.19 10.75
CA GLU A 40 27.08 8.49 9.49
C GLU A 40 26.20 8.99 8.33
N LEU A 41 24.90 9.25 8.60
CA LEU A 41 23.99 9.81 7.60
C LEU A 41 24.35 11.27 7.25
N ASN A 42 24.68 12.10 8.22
CA ASN A 42 25.07 13.49 8.00
C ASN A 42 26.35 13.63 7.15
N GLU A 43 27.26 12.65 7.20
CA GLU A 43 28.43 12.61 6.31
C GLU A 43 28.07 12.35 4.84
N LEU A 44 26.88 11.83 4.57
CA LEU A 44 26.40 11.48 3.22
C LEU A 44 25.33 12.44 2.68
N LEU A 45 24.68 13.17 3.57
CA LEU A 45 23.65 14.16 3.23
C LEU A 45 24.29 15.47 2.70
N PRO A 46 23.56 16.28 1.91
CA PRO A 46 24.00 17.61 1.53
C PRO A 46 24.29 18.51 2.75
N GLU A 47 25.26 19.41 2.67
CA GLU A 47 25.68 20.29 3.76
C GLU A 47 24.56 21.13 4.39
N ASN A 48 23.54 21.46 3.61
CA ASN A 48 22.37 22.22 4.07
C ASN A 48 21.28 21.36 4.76
N VAL A 49 21.50 20.04 4.84
CA VAL A 49 20.53 19.10 5.40
C VAL A 49 21.20 18.23 6.45
N HIS A 50 20.81 18.41 7.70
CA HIS A 50 21.34 17.63 8.82
C HIS A 50 20.24 17.01 9.67
N LEU A 51 20.57 15.84 10.23
CA LEU A 51 19.86 15.24 11.34
C LEU A 51 20.48 15.80 12.63
N TYR A 52 19.69 16.36 13.50
CA TYR A 52 20.16 16.85 14.80
C TYR A 52 19.23 16.42 15.92
N GLN A 53 19.78 16.33 17.11
CA GLN A 53 19.01 16.07 18.32
C GLN A 53 18.91 17.39 19.09
N ASP A 54 17.69 17.82 19.35
CA ASP A 54 17.37 18.90 20.27
C ASP A 54 16.64 18.30 21.49
N ASN A 55 17.34 18.32 22.65
CA ASN A 55 16.85 17.78 23.93
C ASN A 55 16.07 16.46 23.81
N GLN A 56 14.77 16.51 23.56
CA GLN A 56 13.87 15.38 23.54
C GLN A 56 13.50 14.89 22.15
N PHE A 57 13.92 15.59 21.07
CA PHE A 57 13.54 15.27 19.71
C PHE A 57 14.77 15.07 18.81
N ILE A 58 14.63 14.13 17.89
CA ILE A 58 15.48 14.02 16.70
C ILE A 58 14.73 14.70 15.55
N THR A 59 15.38 15.64 14.88
CA THR A 59 14.73 16.51 13.90
C THR A 59 15.54 16.58 12.62
N THR A 60 14.87 16.83 11.49
CA THR A 60 15.50 17.08 10.19
C THR A 60 14.66 18.07 9.39
N ARG A 61 15.34 18.75 8.44
CA ARG A 61 14.70 19.58 7.42
C ARG A 61 14.80 18.96 6.03
N ILE A 62 15.13 17.66 5.95
CA ILE A 62 15.25 16.97 4.66
C ILE A 62 13.92 16.97 3.93
N GLY A 63 13.87 17.63 2.78
CA GLY A 63 12.74 17.56 1.87
C GLY A 63 12.73 16.25 1.07
N TYR A 64 11.62 15.99 0.37
CA TYR A 64 11.50 14.79 -0.48
C TYR A 64 12.50 14.79 -1.63
N SER A 65 12.84 15.95 -2.19
CA SER A 65 13.81 16.09 -3.29
C SER A 65 15.21 15.67 -2.87
N GLU A 66 15.69 16.17 -1.72
CA GLU A 66 17.01 15.83 -1.17
C GLU A 66 17.08 14.35 -0.78
N TYR A 67 16.02 13.81 -0.17
CA TYR A 67 15.92 12.40 0.17
C TYR A 67 16.01 11.51 -1.07
N ARG A 68 15.27 11.85 -2.14
CA ARG A 68 15.35 11.14 -3.42
C ARG A 68 16.73 11.17 -4.02
N GLN A 69 17.38 12.35 -4.08
CA GLN A 69 18.75 12.49 -4.59
C GLN A 69 19.77 11.69 -3.76
N PHE A 70 19.60 11.69 -2.44
CA PHE A 70 20.42 10.87 -1.55
C PHE A 70 20.26 9.38 -1.91
N LEU A 71 19.05 8.84 -1.99
CA LEU A 71 18.81 7.43 -2.32
C LEU A 71 19.37 7.04 -3.68
N GLN A 72 19.30 7.91 -4.70
CA GLN A 72 19.86 7.64 -6.02
C GLN A 72 21.39 7.45 -6.01
N ARG A 73 22.09 8.06 -5.05
CA ARG A 73 23.55 7.91 -4.90
C ARG A 73 23.96 6.66 -4.14
N VAL A 74 23.04 6.02 -3.41
CA VAL A 74 23.32 4.80 -2.64
C VAL A 74 23.41 3.61 -3.60
N GLN A 75 24.62 3.02 -3.69
CA GLN A 75 24.90 1.83 -4.48
C GLN A 75 25.14 0.61 -3.59
N PHE A 76 25.03 -0.61 -4.13
CA PHE A 76 25.25 -1.85 -3.37
C PHE A 76 26.64 -1.98 -2.74
N ASN A 77 27.67 -1.38 -3.30
CA ASN A 77 29.00 -1.36 -2.72
C ASN A 77 29.12 -0.54 -1.41
N ARG A 78 28.14 0.30 -1.12
CA ARG A 78 28.03 1.10 0.11
C ARG A 78 26.81 0.72 0.96
N TYR A 79 26.08 -0.30 0.56
CA TYR A 79 24.85 -0.73 1.22
C TYR A 79 24.93 -2.19 1.62
N ILE A 80 24.83 -2.44 2.93
CA ILE A 80 24.82 -3.80 3.49
C ILE A 80 23.39 -4.31 3.43
N THR A 81 23.14 -5.23 2.50
CA THR A 81 21.84 -5.87 2.30
C THR A 81 21.56 -6.90 3.39
N THR A 82 20.30 -6.99 3.82
CA THR A 82 19.82 -8.08 4.68
C THR A 82 19.53 -9.35 3.85
N ALA A 83 19.34 -10.48 4.54
CA ALA A 83 18.96 -11.74 3.88
C ALA A 83 17.58 -11.61 3.21
N GLU A 84 16.61 -10.99 3.90
CA GLU A 84 15.26 -10.75 3.39
C GLU A 84 15.25 -9.89 2.13
N GLU A 85 16.09 -8.86 2.08
CA GLU A 85 16.24 -8.00 0.91
C GLU A 85 16.79 -8.77 -0.29
N ARG A 86 17.87 -9.54 -0.11
CA ARG A 86 18.49 -10.33 -1.19
C ARG A 86 17.55 -11.43 -1.69
N VAL A 87 16.88 -12.11 -0.75
CA VAL A 87 15.91 -13.15 -1.07
C VAL A 87 14.72 -12.60 -1.84
N LYS A 88 14.19 -11.43 -1.42
CA LYS A 88 13.09 -10.76 -2.12
C LYS A 88 13.46 -10.41 -3.57
N ASP A 89 14.66 -9.87 -3.79
CA ASP A 89 15.14 -9.51 -5.13
C ASP A 89 15.36 -10.75 -6.01
N LEU A 90 15.94 -11.83 -5.44
CA LEU A 90 16.07 -13.12 -6.11
C LEU A 90 14.71 -13.77 -6.43
N PHE A 91 13.73 -13.66 -5.53
CA PHE A 91 12.39 -14.20 -5.70
C PHE A 91 11.69 -13.58 -6.93
N VAL A 92 11.81 -12.26 -7.08
CA VAL A 92 11.31 -11.58 -8.29
C VAL A 92 12.06 -12.06 -9.54
N ALA A 93 13.38 -12.17 -9.48
CA ALA A 93 14.17 -12.68 -10.60
C ALA A 93 13.78 -14.12 -11.02
N LEU A 94 13.51 -14.99 -10.05
CA LEU A 94 13.06 -16.37 -10.31
C LEU A 94 11.69 -16.44 -10.98
N CYS A 95 10.83 -15.45 -10.76
CA CYS A 95 9.55 -15.36 -11.45
C CYS A 95 9.68 -14.78 -12.86
N LEU A 96 10.53 -13.78 -13.04
CA LEU A 96 10.75 -13.15 -14.35
C LEU A 96 11.59 -14.02 -15.30
N HIS A 97 12.47 -14.87 -14.76
CA HIS A 97 13.35 -15.74 -15.50
C HIS A 97 13.11 -17.19 -15.05
N ASP A 98 12.94 -18.11 -15.98
CA ASP A 98 12.58 -19.51 -15.66
C ASP A 98 13.63 -20.23 -14.80
N VAL A 99 14.90 -19.88 -14.96
CA VAL A 99 16.04 -20.41 -14.21
C VAL A 99 17.02 -19.30 -13.87
N VAL A 100 17.42 -19.23 -12.62
CA VAL A 100 18.40 -18.25 -12.14
C VAL A 100 19.57 -18.95 -11.48
N ASN A 101 20.79 -18.64 -11.93
CA ASN A 101 22.00 -19.05 -11.22
C ASN A 101 22.21 -18.17 -10.00
N LYS A 102 21.92 -18.71 -8.83
CA LYS A 102 21.94 -17.97 -7.57
C LYS A 102 23.30 -17.36 -7.26
N ASN A 103 24.40 -18.10 -7.49
CA ASN A 103 25.73 -17.61 -7.16
C ASN A 103 26.14 -16.44 -8.05
N GLU A 104 25.83 -16.49 -9.35
CA GLU A 104 26.06 -15.37 -10.27
C GLU A 104 25.18 -14.18 -9.92
N TYR A 105 23.91 -14.44 -9.61
CA TYR A 105 22.95 -13.39 -9.27
C TYR A 105 23.35 -12.59 -8.02
N TYR A 106 23.92 -13.27 -7.01
CA TYR A 106 24.32 -12.65 -5.75
C TYR A 106 25.62 -11.83 -5.85
N LYS A 107 26.39 -11.93 -6.92
CA LYS A 107 27.60 -11.12 -7.11
C LYS A 107 27.34 -9.61 -7.00
N LYS A 108 26.17 -9.17 -7.44
CA LYS A 108 25.79 -7.75 -7.38
C LYS A 108 25.68 -7.19 -5.95
N PHE A 109 25.49 -8.06 -4.94
CA PHE A 109 25.36 -7.66 -3.54
C PHE A 109 26.70 -7.63 -2.79
N TYR A 110 27.80 -8.03 -3.43
CA TYR A 110 29.13 -8.09 -2.82
C TYR A 110 29.19 -8.97 -1.56
N VAL A 111 28.45 -10.10 -1.53
CA VAL A 111 28.38 -11.02 -0.40
C VAL A 111 29.17 -12.31 -0.68
N SER A 112 29.60 -12.99 0.42
CA SER A 112 30.34 -14.26 0.33
C SER A 112 29.46 -15.43 -0.08
N ALA A 113 30.07 -16.51 -0.58
CA ALA A 113 29.37 -17.76 -0.87
C ALA A 113 28.67 -18.38 0.37
N GLY A 114 29.24 -18.18 1.57
CA GLY A 114 28.64 -18.56 2.84
C GLY A 114 27.31 -17.82 3.08
N THR A 115 27.29 -16.52 2.83
CA THR A 115 26.07 -15.70 2.92
C THR A 115 24.99 -16.20 1.97
N VAL A 116 25.36 -16.56 0.73
CA VAL A 116 24.41 -17.11 -0.26
C VAL A 116 23.72 -18.38 0.25
N LYS A 117 24.46 -19.26 0.95
CA LYS A 117 23.91 -20.47 1.57
C LYS A 117 22.99 -20.14 2.75
N ASN A 118 23.39 -19.18 3.58
CA ASN A 118 22.66 -18.77 4.79
C ASN A 118 21.32 -18.10 4.47
N ASP A 119 21.11 -17.58 3.26
CA ASP A 119 19.85 -17.01 2.81
C ASP A 119 18.80 -18.07 2.40
N ASN A 120 19.18 -19.37 2.28
CA ASN A 120 18.23 -20.42 1.90
C ASN A 120 17.04 -20.58 2.87
N PRO A 121 17.24 -20.60 4.21
CA PRO A 121 16.11 -20.67 5.13
C PRO A 121 15.11 -19.53 4.97
N VAL A 122 15.59 -18.32 4.71
CA VAL A 122 14.75 -17.13 4.48
C VAL A 122 13.93 -17.30 3.17
N MET A 123 14.55 -17.82 2.11
CA MET A 123 13.84 -18.16 0.87
C MET A 123 12.78 -19.23 1.12
N MET A 124 13.10 -20.30 1.86
CA MET A 124 12.14 -21.35 2.18
C MET A 124 10.95 -20.83 2.99
N GLN A 125 11.19 -19.97 3.95
CA GLN A 125 10.13 -19.31 4.72
C GLN A 125 9.24 -18.44 3.83
N LEU A 126 9.81 -17.69 2.88
CA LEU A 126 9.05 -16.85 1.95
C LEU A 126 8.11 -17.68 1.06
N ILE A 127 8.59 -18.79 0.50
CA ILE A 127 7.81 -19.60 -0.47
C ILE A 127 6.83 -20.55 0.21
N GLN A 128 7.07 -20.96 1.45
CA GLN A 128 6.23 -21.92 2.19
C GLN A 128 4.78 -21.41 2.38
N GLY A 129 4.59 -20.11 2.55
CA GLY A 129 3.26 -19.51 2.71
C GLY A 129 2.45 -19.40 1.41
N HIS A 130 3.00 -19.83 0.25
CA HIS A 130 2.40 -19.67 -1.08
C HIS A 130 2.31 -20.98 -1.88
N ASP A 131 2.45 -22.14 -1.24
CA ASP A 131 2.47 -23.46 -1.89
C ASP A 131 3.48 -23.55 -3.05
N LEU A 132 4.63 -22.89 -2.89
CA LEU A 132 5.70 -22.84 -3.86
C LEU A 132 6.89 -23.72 -3.44
N VAL A 133 7.61 -24.23 -4.43
CA VAL A 133 8.80 -25.07 -4.25
C VAL A 133 9.98 -24.49 -5.03
N LEU A 134 11.12 -24.36 -4.36
CA LEU A 134 12.38 -24.00 -5.00
C LEU A 134 13.09 -25.27 -5.50
N GLN A 135 13.10 -25.50 -6.81
CA GLN A 135 13.73 -26.63 -7.45
C GLN A 135 15.13 -26.28 -7.94
N SER A 136 16.11 -27.10 -7.54
CA SER A 136 17.49 -26.99 -8.07
C SER A 136 17.59 -27.69 -9.43
N ILE A 137 18.19 -27.03 -10.40
CA ILE A 137 18.48 -27.58 -11.72
C ILE A 137 20.00 -27.72 -11.85
N PRO A 138 20.52 -28.99 -11.94
CA PRO A 138 21.95 -29.21 -11.98
C PRO A 138 22.65 -28.38 -13.07
N ARG A 139 23.74 -27.73 -12.69
CA ARG A 139 24.58 -26.85 -13.52
C ARG A 139 23.91 -25.58 -14.10
N LYS A 140 22.60 -25.40 -13.92
CA LYS A 140 21.86 -24.24 -14.48
C LYS A 140 21.46 -23.24 -13.41
N GLY A 141 21.03 -23.70 -12.25
CA GLY A 141 20.57 -22.80 -11.18
C GLY A 141 19.34 -23.32 -10.46
N SER A 142 18.42 -22.43 -10.11
CA SER A 142 17.16 -22.75 -9.43
C SER A 142 15.99 -22.16 -10.20
N ARG A 143 14.81 -22.79 -10.03
CA ARG A 143 13.52 -22.28 -10.50
C ARG A 143 12.47 -22.42 -9.43
N LEU A 144 11.41 -21.61 -9.51
CA LEU A 144 10.21 -21.77 -8.70
C LEU A 144 9.18 -22.61 -9.46
N THR A 145 8.53 -23.53 -8.73
CA THR A 145 7.41 -24.34 -9.21
C THR A 145 6.30 -24.32 -8.16
N GLY A 146 5.06 -24.63 -8.55
CA GLY A 146 3.90 -24.62 -7.67
C GLY A 146 2.69 -23.96 -8.34
N ASP A 147 1.78 -23.42 -7.53
CA ASP A 147 0.62 -22.71 -8.03
C ASP A 147 1.04 -21.39 -8.72
N GLU A 148 0.72 -21.26 -10.00
CA GLU A 148 1.12 -20.11 -10.82
C GLU A 148 0.41 -18.82 -10.38
N PHE A 149 -0.86 -18.90 -9.93
CA PHE A 149 -1.58 -17.74 -9.44
C PHE A 149 -0.95 -17.21 -8.15
N GLN A 150 -0.66 -18.11 -7.19
CA GLN A 150 0.00 -17.75 -5.94
C GLN A 150 1.40 -17.17 -6.16
N LEU A 151 2.16 -17.74 -7.12
CA LEU A 151 3.47 -17.19 -7.48
C LEU A 151 3.36 -15.75 -7.98
N ARG A 152 2.43 -15.48 -8.92
CA ARG A 152 2.23 -14.12 -9.44
C ARG A 152 1.78 -13.14 -8.37
N VAL A 153 0.86 -13.54 -7.50
CA VAL A 153 0.38 -12.73 -6.37
C VAL A 153 1.52 -12.38 -5.42
N ALA A 154 2.30 -13.38 -4.99
CA ALA A 154 3.41 -13.17 -4.06
C ALA A 154 4.50 -12.23 -4.64
N VAL A 155 4.80 -12.39 -5.94
CA VAL A 155 5.76 -11.53 -6.64
C VAL A 155 5.21 -10.11 -6.84
N CYS A 156 3.92 -9.97 -7.19
CA CYS A 156 3.26 -8.65 -7.25
C CYS A 156 3.45 -7.87 -5.97
N MET A 157 3.27 -8.49 -4.79
CA MET A 157 3.47 -7.85 -3.49
C MET A 157 4.90 -7.31 -3.30
N SER A 158 5.87 -8.01 -3.89
CA SER A 158 7.27 -7.57 -3.87
C SER A 158 7.55 -6.37 -4.79
N ILE A 159 6.87 -6.30 -5.93
CA ILE A 159 7.03 -5.24 -6.94
C ILE A 159 6.28 -3.96 -6.55
N LEU A 160 5.09 -4.08 -5.95
CA LEU A 160 4.19 -2.94 -5.69
C LEU A 160 4.82 -1.75 -4.97
N LYS A 161 5.77 -2.01 -4.05
CA LYS A 161 6.46 -0.96 -3.30
C LYS A 161 7.54 -0.26 -4.12
N THR A 162 7.91 -0.84 -5.26
CA THR A 162 9.06 -0.41 -6.09
C THR A 162 8.67 0.40 -7.31
N VAL A 163 7.38 0.37 -7.67
CA VAL A 163 6.84 1.07 -8.84
C VAL A 163 5.71 2.02 -8.47
N GLU A 164 5.41 2.94 -9.37
CA GLU A 164 4.28 3.86 -9.31
C GLU A 164 3.68 4.06 -10.71
N ILE A 165 2.49 4.65 -10.78
CA ILE A 165 1.86 4.99 -12.05
C ILE A 165 2.36 6.35 -12.48
N GLY A 166 2.95 6.43 -13.67
CA GLY A 166 3.39 7.68 -14.31
C GLY A 166 2.24 8.53 -14.83
N ALA A 167 2.56 9.72 -15.31
CA ALA A 167 1.57 10.63 -15.90
C ALA A 167 0.96 10.09 -17.21
N ASP A 168 1.70 9.23 -17.92
CA ASP A 168 1.27 8.50 -19.11
C ASP A 168 0.49 7.21 -18.79
N HIS A 169 0.11 7.03 -17.51
CA HIS A 169 -0.59 5.85 -16.97
C HIS A 169 0.20 4.54 -17.03
N LEU A 170 1.46 4.56 -17.44
CA LEU A 170 2.35 3.40 -17.41
C LEU A 170 3.00 3.23 -16.03
N LEU A 171 3.45 2.01 -15.76
CA LEU A 171 4.25 1.74 -14.56
C LEU A 171 5.67 2.28 -14.75
N ILE A 172 6.14 3.03 -13.77
CA ILE A 172 7.50 3.58 -13.70
C ILE A 172 8.13 3.22 -12.35
N ALA A 173 9.45 3.31 -12.26
CA ALA A 173 10.11 3.13 -10.97
C ALA A 173 9.70 4.20 -9.96
N HIS A 174 9.48 3.80 -8.72
CA HIS A 174 9.24 4.75 -7.64
C HIS A 174 10.48 5.64 -7.48
N GLN A 175 10.29 6.95 -7.40
CA GLN A 175 11.37 7.93 -7.44
C GLN A 175 12.35 7.83 -6.26
N ALA A 176 11.88 7.40 -5.10
CA ALA A 176 12.67 7.26 -3.88
C ALA A 176 12.85 5.78 -3.50
N ASN A 177 13.32 4.96 -4.44
CA ASN A 177 13.63 3.56 -4.20
C ASN A 177 14.96 3.39 -3.44
N GLU A 178 14.92 2.65 -2.35
CA GLU A 178 16.09 2.05 -1.71
C GLU A 178 16.81 1.09 -2.68
N PRO A 179 18.08 0.74 -2.48
CA PRO A 179 18.86 -0.03 -3.47
C PRO A 179 18.18 -1.33 -3.94
N ILE A 180 17.63 -2.12 -3.03
CA ILE A 180 16.90 -3.36 -3.37
C ILE A 180 15.62 -3.08 -4.16
N ASN A 181 14.83 -2.12 -3.72
CA ASN A 181 13.59 -1.75 -4.41
C ASN A 181 13.88 -1.21 -5.82
N ARG A 182 14.98 -0.50 -5.99
CA ARG A 182 15.45 -0.04 -7.31
C ARG A 182 15.84 -1.22 -8.19
N SER A 183 16.60 -2.20 -7.69
CA SER A 183 16.97 -3.41 -8.42
C SER A 183 15.73 -4.19 -8.89
N ILE A 184 14.74 -4.36 -8.02
CA ILE A 184 13.46 -5.02 -8.35
C ILE A 184 12.70 -4.24 -9.42
N ALA A 185 12.57 -2.91 -9.27
CA ALA A 185 11.90 -2.08 -10.26
C ALA A 185 12.55 -2.16 -11.63
N GLU A 186 13.88 -2.03 -11.69
CA GLU A 186 14.65 -2.08 -12.94
C GLU A 186 14.49 -3.43 -13.65
N GLN A 187 14.53 -4.54 -12.91
CA GLN A 187 14.30 -5.86 -13.48
C GLN A 187 12.89 -5.98 -14.06
N PHE A 188 11.87 -5.67 -13.26
CA PHE A 188 10.47 -5.79 -13.68
C PHE A 188 10.16 -4.89 -14.88
N LEU A 189 10.54 -3.62 -14.83
CA LEU A 189 10.25 -2.67 -15.90
C LEU A 189 10.98 -3.03 -17.22
N ARG A 190 12.19 -3.61 -17.14
CA ARG A 190 12.93 -4.06 -18.30
C ARG A 190 12.31 -5.32 -18.91
N GLU A 191 12.06 -6.34 -18.09
CA GLU A 191 11.60 -7.66 -18.55
C GLU A 191 10.14 -7.64 -19.01
N CYS A 192 9.29 -6.80 -18.39
CA CYS A 192 7.86 -6.70 -18.69
C CYS A 192 7.50 -5.44 -19.52
N SER A 193 8.47 -4.76 -20.14
CA SER A 193 8.20 -3.48 -20.85
C SER A 193 7.06 -3.54 -21.87
N PRO A 194 6.94 -4.54 -22.76
CA PRO A 194 5.82 -4.63 -23.70
C PRO A 194 4.50 -4.94 -22.98
N GLU A 195 4.53 -5.79 -21.96
CA GLU A 195 3.34 -6.19 -21.21
C GLU A 195 2.78 -5.07 -20.35
N ILE A 196 3.62 -4.17 -19.85
CA ILE A 196 3.19 -2.97 -19.12
C ILE A 196 2.32 -2.08 -20.01
N LYS A 197 2.71 -1.89 -21.28
CA LYS A 197 1.91 -1.12 -22.25
C LYS A 197 0.59 -1.82 -22.56
N GLN A 198 0.63 -3.14 -22.72
CA GLN A 198 -0.57 -3.94 -22.98
C GLN A 198 -1.53 -3.93 -21.78
N ALA A 199 -1.01 -4.07 -20.55
CA ALA A 199 -1.79 -4.00 -19.33
C ALA A 199 -2.46 -2.63 -19.14
N ALA A 200 -1.75 -1.54 -19.43
CA ALA A 200 -2.32 -0.20 -19.41
C ALA A 200 -3.45 -0.05 -20.44
N ALA A 201 -3.25 -0.55 -21.67
CA ALA A 201 -4.29 -0.52 -22.70
C ALA A 201 -5.53 -1.33 -22.29
N TYR A 202 -5.37 -2.50 -21.69
CA TYR A 202 -6.50 -3.29 -21.16
C TYR A 202 -7.23 -2.55 -20.03
N TYR A 203 -6.49 -1.94 -19.11
CA TYR A 203 -7.11 -1.15 -18.06
C TYR A 203 -7.93 0.01 -18.63
N GLU A 204 -7.35 0.83 -19.51
CA GLU A 204 -8.00 2.04 -20.02
C GLU A 204 -9.18 1.74 -20.96
N ASN A 205 -9.06 0.72 -21.82
CA ASN A 205 -10.06 0.47 -22.86
C ASN A 205 -11.17 -0.50 -22.44
N VAL A 206 -10.90 -1.39 -21.47
CA VAL A 206 -11.84 -2.47 -21.12
C VAL A 206 -12.32 -2.36 -19.67
N ILE A 207 -11.44 -2.06 -18.72
CA ILE A 207 -11.76 -2.14 -17.29
C ILE A 207 -12.28 -0.79 -16.77
N SER A 208 -11.55 0.29 -17.02
CA SER A 208 -11.87 1.61 -16.47
C SER A 208 -13.21 2.20 -16.93
N PRO A 209 -13.74 1.86 -18.13
CA PRO A 209 -15.08 2.31 -18.53
C PRO A 209 -16.21 1.75 -17.65
N VAL A 210 -15.99 0.64 -16.97
CA VAL A 210 -17.01 -0.04 -16.13
C VAL A 210 -16.79 0.24 -14.65
N ILE A 211 -15.54 0.24 -14.18
CA ILE A 211 -15.20 0.39 -12.77
C ILE A 211 -14.08 1.41 -12.58
N THR A 212 -14.11 2.13 -11.48
CA THR A 212 -13.00 3.00 -11.08
C THR A 212 -12.33 2.45 -9.82
N LEU A 213 -11.05 2.12 -9.94
CA LEU A 213 -10.24 1.65 -8.83
C LEU A 213 -9.53 2.82 -8.13
N GLY A 214 -9.37 2.73 -6.82
CA GLY A 214 -8.45 3.60 -6.09
C GLY A 214 -7.01 3.40 -6.58
N TYR A 215 -6.15 4.41 -6.37
CA TYR A 215 -4.77 4.43 -6.87
C TYR A 215 -4.00 3.11 -6.60
N ASN A 216 -4.07 2.58 -5.38
CA ASN A 216 -3.38 1.35 -5.01
C ASN A 216 -3.96 0.11 -5.70
N GLY A 217 -5.29 0.03 -5.85
CA GLY A 217 -5.95 -1.04 -6.57
C GLY A 217 -5.59 -1.04 -8.05
N ARG A 218 -5.62 0.13 -8.70
CA ARG A 218 -5.16 0.30 -10.08
C ARG A 218 -3.71 -0.10 -10.27
N LYS A 219 -2.81 0.36 -9.39
CA LYS A 219 -1.39 0.00 -9.43
C LYS A 219 -1.19 -1.51 -9.28
N TYR A 220 -1.89 -2.15 -8.35
CA TYR A 220 -1.85 -3.59 -8.18
C TYR A 220 -2.28 -4.33 -9.44
N LEU A 221 -3.41 -3.93 -10.02
CA LEU A 221 -3.94 -4.55 -11.22
C LEU A 221 -2.98 -4.43 -12.41
N LEU A 222 -2.38 -3.26 -12.62
CA LEU A 222 -1.38 -3.05 -13.68
C LEU A 222 -0.14 -3.93 -13.49
N VAL A 223 0.38 -4.05 -12.26
CA VAL A 223 1.52 -4.93 -11.96
C VAL A 223 1.14 -6.39 -12.21
N TYR A 224 -0.03 -6.84 -11.74
CA TYR A 224 -0.48 -8.22 -11.93
C TYR A 224 -0.68 -8.54 -13.41
N LEU A 225 -1.39 -7.71 -14.17
CA LEU A 225 -1.61 -7.91 -15.60
C LEU A 225 -0.29 -7.97 -16.37
N SER A 226 0.63 -7.05 -16.09
CA SER A 226 1.95 -7.05 -16.73
C SER A 226 2.72 -8.35 -16.46
N LEU A 227 2.69 -8.82 -15.21
CA LEU A 227 3.35 -10.05 -14.81
C LEU A 227 2.66 -11.29 -15.40
N ALA A 228 1.31 -11.32 -15.39
CA ALA A 228 0.53 -12.41 -15.97
C ALA A 228 0.82 -12.57 -17.47
N LEU A 229 0.76 -11.49 -18.24
CA LEU A 229 1.09 -11.49 -19.66
C LEU A 229 2.51 -11.95 -19.94
N HIS A 230 3.49 -11.47 -19.14
CA HIS A 230 4.88 -11.91 -19.25
C HIS A 230 5.03 -13.42 -19.03
N ARG A 231 4.40 -13.94 -17.98
CA ARG A 231 4.44 -15.37 -17.63
C ARG A 231 3.74 -16.24 -18.68
N ILE A 232 2.56 -15.80 -19.16
CA ILE A 232 1.81 -16.48 -20.24
C ILE A 232 2.65 -16.56 -21.51
N ARG A 233 3.30 -15.47 -21.93
CA ARG A 233 4.21 -15.46 -23.09
C ARG A 233 5.36 -16.47 -22.97
N ARG A 234 5.80 -16.77 -21.74
CA ARG A 234 6.84 -17.76 -21.46
C ARG A 234 6.29 -19.17 -21.26
N GLY A 235 5.00 -19.41 -21.49
CA GLY A 235 4.36 -20.72 -21.41
C GLY A 235 3.92 -21.14 -20.00
N HIS A 236 3.89 -20.22 -19.04
CA HIS A 236 3.40 -20.48 -17.69
C HIS A 236 1.95 -20.06 -17.55
N TRP A 237 1.07 -21.04 -17.46
CA TRP A 237 -0.38 -20.84 -17.41
C TRP A 237 -0.95 -21.31 -16.07
N ILE A 238 -2.02 -20.67 -15.63
CA ILE A 238 -2.84 -21.16 -14.53
C ILE A 238 -3.64 -22.37 -15.05
N LYS A 239 -3.31 -23.58 -14.59
CA LYS A 239 -3.91 -24.82 -15.08
C LYS A 239 -5.25 -25.14 -14.43
N GLU A 240 -5.36 -24.84 -13.12
CA GLU A 240 -6.56 -25.04 -12.32
C GLU A 240 -6.76 -23.81 -11.44
N SER A 241 -7.99 -23.42 -11.23
CA SER A 241 -8.31 -22.26 -10.42
C SER A 241 -9.43 -22.55 -9.44
N THR A 242 -9.20 -22.31 -8.17
CA THR A 242 -10.25 -22.26 -7.15
C THR A 242 -11.07 -20.96 -7.22
N ALA A 243 -10.68 -20.02 -8.10
CA ALA A 243 -11.38 -18.76 -8.29
C ALA A 243 -12.86 -18.95 -8.70
N ALA A 244 -13.16 -20.01 -9.48
CA ALA A 244 -14.52 -20.35 -9.87
C ALA A 244 -15.47 -20.69 -8.69
N GLN A 245 -14.93 -20.97 -7.51
CA GLN A 245 -15.71 -21.22 -6.29
C GLN A 245 -16.22 -19.95 -5.63
N PHE A 246 -15.73 -18.79 -6.06
CA PHE A 246 -16.13 -17.49 -5.52
C PHE A 246 -17.06 -16.78 -6.49
N LEU A 247 -18.12 -16.23 -5.94
CA LEU A 247 -19.03 -15.37 -6.68
C LEU A 247 -18.28 -14.07 -7.03
N THR A 248 -18.09 -13.80 -8.32
CA THR A 248 -17.55 -12.53 -8.79
C THR A 248 -18.54 -11.81 -9.69
N THR A 249 -18.68 -10.51 -9.49
CA THR A 249 -19.50 -9.65 -10.35
C THR A 249 -18.85 -9.32 -11.68
N PHE A 250 -17.55 -9.64 -11.82
CA PHE A 250 -16.76 -9.25 -12.98
C PHE A 250 -16.58 -10.45 -13.91
N SER A 251 -16.68 -10.19 -15.20
CA SER A 251 -16.54 -11.17 -16.28
C SER A 251 -15.66 -10.62 -17.40
N TYR A 252 -14.55 -9.95 -17.00
CA TYR A 252 -13.58 -9.48 -17.99
C TYR A 252 -12.88 -10.67 -18.65
N ASP A 253 -12.78 -10.60 -19.97
CA ASP A 253 -12.12 -11.59 -20.84
C ASP A 253 -11.01 -10.89 -21.63
N VAL A 254 -9.91 -10.58 -20.92
CA VAL A 254 -8.74 -9.86 -21.47
C VAL A 254 -7.49 -10.71 -21.57
N LEU A 255 -7.49 -11.89 -20.93
CA LEU A 255 -6.41 -12.85 -21.01
C LEU A 255 -6.81 -14.05 -21.89
N PRO A 256 -5.85 -14.77 -22.48
CA PRO A 256 -6.15 -15.78 -23.51
C PRO A 256 -6.85 -17.06 -23.01
N ASP A 257 -7.01 -17.24 -21.71
CA ASP A 257 -7.52 -18.49 -21.11
C ASP A 257 -8.57 -18.21 -20.03
N ALA A 258 -9.55 -19.12 -19.91
CA ALA A 258 -10.66 -18.97 -18.97
C ALA A 258 -10.22 -19.01 -17.48
N HIS A 259 -9.24 -19.83 -17.11
CA HIS A 259 -8.72 -19.88 -15.75
C HIS A 259 -7.96 -18.59 -15.39
N GLU A 260 -7.22 -18.05 -16.35
CA GLU A 260 -6.54 -16.77 -16.23
C GLU A 260 -7.54 -15.63 -15.97
N ASN A 261 -8.62 -15.58 -16.76
CA ASN A 261 -9.67 -14.56 -16.59
C ASN A 261 -10.45 -14.76 -15.28
N ALA A 262 -10.72 -16.00 -14.87
CA ALA A 262 -11.37 -16.26 -13.57
C ALA A 262 -10.53 -15.73 -12.40
N CYS A 263 -9.23 -15.96 -12.42
CA CYS A 263 -8.29 -15.44 -11.41
C CYS A 263 -8.20 -13.91 -11.46
N LEU A 264 -8.15 -13.31 -12.65
CA LEU A 264 -8.15 -11.87 -12.83
C LEU A 264 -9.44 -11.23 -12.26
N ASN A 265 -10.60 -11.77 -12.59
CA ASN A 265 -11.88 -11.27 -12.12
C ASN A 265 -12.02 -11.37 -10.60
N LEU A 266 -11.54 -12.46 -10.01
CA LEU A 266 -11.48 -12.62 -8.56
C LEU A 266 -10.55 -11.58 -7.91
N LEU A 267 -9.38 -11.38 -8.51
CA LEU A 267 -8.43 -10.36 -8.03
C LEU A 267 -9.05 -8.96 -8.09
N ILE A 268 -9.70 -8.60 -9.19
CA ILE A 268 -10.43 -7.32 -9.31
C ILE A 268 -11.47 -7.19 -8.19
N ALA A 269 -12.25 -8.25 -7.92
CA ALA A 269 -13.27 -8.23 -6.88
C ALA A 269 -12.71 -7.97 -5.46
N SER A 270 -11.43 -8.28 -5.23
CA SER A 270 -10.72 -8.05 -3.97
C SER A 270 -10.13 -6.65 -3.81
N LEU A 271 -10.14 -5.83 -4.87
CA LEU A 271 -9.52 -4.49 -4.84
C LEU A 271 -10.47 -3.43 -4.25
N THR A 272 -9.89 -2.28 -3.94
CA THR A 272 -10.64 -1.12 -3.45
C THR A 272 -11.12 -0.27 -4.61
N PHE A 273 -12.43 0.01 -4.64
CA PHE A 273 -13.09 0.81 -5.66
C PHE A 273 -13.34 2.23 -5.14
N THR A 274 -13.19 3.23 -5.99
CA THR A 274 -13.75 4.57 -5.80
C THR A 274 -15.16 4.66 -6.36
N HIS A 275 -15.45 3.91 -7.42
CA HIS A 275 -16.78 3.71 -7.95
C HIS A 275 -17.00 2.25 -8.32
N ARG A 276 -18.04 1.64 -7.74
CA ARG A 276 -18.50 0.29 -8.04
C ARG A 276 -19.93 0.38 -8.57
N PRO A 277 -20.18 -0.05 -9.81
CA PRO A 277 -21.50 0.14 -10.44
C PRO A 277 -22.59 -0.71 -9.78
N PHE A 278 -22.23 -1.87 -9.23
CA PHE A 278 -23.13 -2.79 -8.55
C PHE A 278 -22.39 -3.68 -7.57
N THR A 279 -23.14 -4.24 -6.59
CA THR A 279 -22.66 -5.24 -5.64
C THR A 279 -23.41 -6.54 -5.88
N LEU A 280 -22.70 -7.64 -6.07
CA LEU A 280 -23.29 -8.96 -6.06
C LEU A 280 -23.27 -9.48 -4.63
N TYR A 281 -24.42 -9.89 -4.15
CA TYR A 281 -24.60 -10.41 -2.80
C TYR A 281 -24.61 -11.93 -2.80
N ASP A 282 -23.61 -12.54 -2.17
CA ASP A 282 -23.68 -13.94 -1.77
C ASP A 282 -24.68 -14.09 -0.62
N ALA A 283 -25.73 -14.89 -0.81
CA ALA A 283 -26.83 -15.02 0.15
C ALA A 283 -26.37 -15.51 1.53
N ARG A 284 -25.36 -16.39 1.58
CA ARG A 284 -24.78 -16.89 2.82
C ARG A 284 -24.03 -15.79 3.54
N LEU A 285 -23.15 -15.07 2.82
CA LEU A 285 -22.35 -14.00 3.41
C LEU A 285 -23.23 -12.84 3.88
N VAL A 286 -24.28 -12.49 3.14
CA VAL A 286 -25.26 -11.46 3.53
C VAL A 286 -25.80 -11.69 4.93
N LEU A 287 -26.16 -12.95 5.27
CA LEU A 287 -26.71 -13.28 6.58
C LEU A 287 -25.73 -12.93 7.71
N TYR A 288 -24.47 -13.33 7.56
CA TYR A 288 -23.44 -13.08 8.57
C TYR A 288 -23.05 -11.61 8.66
N VAL A 289 -22.93 -10.94 7.53
CA VAL A 289 -22.63 -9.49 7.51
C VAL A 289 -23.75 -8.68 8.14
N LYS A 290 -25.04 -9.07 7.95
CA LYS A 290 -26.16 -8.42 8.64
C LYS A 290 -26.05 -8.57 10.15
N ARG A 291 -25.68 -9.74 10.65
CA ARG A 291 -25.44 -9.95 12.09
C ARG A 291 -24.29 -9.07 12.59
N THR A 292 -23.14 -9.12 11.90
CA THR A 292 -22.00 -8.24 12.21
C THR A 292 -22.40 -6.76 12.24
N CYS A 293 -23.21 -6.29 11.29
CA CYS A 293 -23.70 -4.90 11.29
C CYS A 293 -24.59 -4.61 12.52
N CYS A 294 -25.50 -5.54 12.88
CA CYS A 294 -26.33 -5.40 14.08
C CYS A 294 -25.48 -5.35 15.37
N ASP A 295 -24.49 -6.23 15.47
CA ASP A 295 -23.56 -6.22 16.61
C ASP A 295 -22.80 -4.88 16.69
N LEU A 296 -22.27 -4.39 15.58
CA LEU A 296 -21.55 -3.11 15.51
C LEU A 296 -22.45 -1.90 15.82
N GLU A 297 -23.74 -1.93 15.42
CA GLU A 297 -24.72 -0.90 15.76
C GLU A 297 -25.10 -0.93 17.25
N GLY A 298 -24.99 -2.06 17.92
CA GLY A 298 -25.23 -2.22 19.36
C GLY A 298 -24.20 -1.53 20.25
N TYR A 299 -23.09 -1.02 19.70
CA TYR A 299 -22.08 -0.32 20.48
C TYR A 299 -22.59 1.06 20.94
N PRO A 300 -22.40 1.41 22.23
CA PRO A 300 -22.88 2.70 22.76
C PRO A 300 -22.30 3.89 22.01
N GLY A 301 -23.16 4.81 21.58
CA GLY A 301 -22.78 6.04 20.91
C GLY A 301 -22.73 5.99 19.38
N ILE A 302 -23.06 4.84 18.76
CA ILE A 302 -23.27 4.77 17.31
C ILE A 302 -24.74 4.96 16.98
N THR A 303 -24.99 5.81 15.99
CA THR A 303 -26.28 5.91 15.30
C THR A 303 -26.02 5.84 13.81
N ILE A 304 -26.55 4.88 13.11
CA ILE A 304 -26.41 4.72 11.65
C ILE A 304 -27.67 5.21 10.96
N HIS A 305 -27.59 6.39 10.29
CA HIS A 305 -28.74 6.95 9.58
C HIS A 305 -29.03 6.27 8.25
N ASN A 306 -27.98 5.95 7.49
CA ASN A 306 -28.10 5.26 6.19
C ASN A 306 -27.64 3.80 6.34
N LYS A 307 -28.55 2.92 6.74
CA LYS A 307 -28.28 1.50 6.98
C LYS A 307 -27.90 0.75 5.71
N ASP A 308 -28.46 1.11 4.57
CA ASP A 308 -28.16 0.44 3.30
C ASP A 308 -26.74 0.74 2.83
N ALA A 309 -26.32 1.99 2.90
CA ALA A 309 -24.94 2.38 2.59
C ALA A 309 -23.95 1.75 3.56
N TRP A 310 -24.28 1.73 4.86
CA TRP A 310 -23.50 1.07 5.90
C TRP A 310 -23.33 -0.41 5.62
N PHE A 311 -24.43 -1.13 5.42
CA PHE A 311 -24.40 -2.56 5.10
C PHE A 311 -23.58 -2.84 3.84
N THR A 312 -23.84 -2.09 2.76
CA THR A 312 -23.13 -2.28 1.48
C THR A 312 -21.63 -2.08 1.61
N GLU A 313 -21.17 -1.08 2.35
CA GLU A 313 -19.75 -0.83 2.56
C GLU A 313 -19.09 -1.92 3.40
N ILE A 314 -19.72 -2.32 4.50
CA ILE A 314 -19.22 -3.42 5.36
C ILE A 314 -19.19 -4.73 4.57
N TYR A 315 -20.25 -5.04 3.81
CA TYR A 315 -20.32 -6.24 2.97
C TYR A 315 -19.18 -6.28 1.94
N ASN A 316 -19.02 -5.21 1.17
CA ASN A 316 -17.97 -5.14 0.15
C ASN A 316 -16.58 -5.27 0.76
N PHE A 317 -16.35 -4.65 1.92
CA PHE A 317 -15.09 -4.77 2.63
C PHE A 317 -14.82 -6.20 3.12
N ILE A 318 -15.79 -6.82 3.79
CA ILE A 318 -15.66 -8.20 4.30
C ILE A 318 -15.46 -9.19 3.15
N TYR A 319 -16.23 -9.06 2.08
CA TYR A 319 -16.08 -9.90 0.89
C TYR A 319 -14.67 -9.80 0.29
N ALA A 320 -14.17 -8.59 0.10
CA ALA A 320 -12.80 -8.36 -0.38
C ALA A 320 -11.76 -8.95 0.60
N ALA A 321 -11.93 -8.76 1.90
CA ALA A 321 -11.01 -9.26 2.92
C ALA A 321 -10.96 -10.80 2.97
N ILE A 322 -12.09 -11.49 2.75
CA ILE A 322 -12.13 -12.97 2.65
C ILE A 322 -11.28 -13.43 1.45
N ILE A 323 -11.46 -12.81 0.27
CA ILE A 323 -10.66 -13.12 -0.93
C ILE A 323 -9.19 -12.82 -0.69
N GLN A 324 -8.88 -11.66 -0.14
CA GLN A 324 -7.51 -11.25 0.17
C GLN A 324 -6.81 -12.24 1.11
N ASN A 325 -7.49 -12.71 2.15
CA ASN A 325 -6.94 -13.72 3.05
C ASN A 325 -6.73 -15.06 2.34
N LYS A 326 -7.73 -15.52 1.59
CA LYS A 326 -7.67 -16.81 0.89
C LYS A 326 -6.51 -16.90 -0.10
N PHE A 327 -6.19 -15.81 -0.77
CA PHE A 327 -5.14 -15.73 -1.79
C PHE A 327 -3.90 -14.96 -1.35
N HIS A 328 -3.75 -14.71 -0.04
CA HIS A 328 -2.60 -14.00 0.54
C HIS A 328 -2.32 -12.63 -0.10
N LEU A 329 -3.37 -11.90 -0.47
CA LEU A 329 -3.32 -10.55 -1.03
C LEU A 329 -3.14 -9.52 0.10
N TRP A 330 -1.92 -9.28 0.55
CA TRP A 330 -1.65 -8.39 1.68
C TRP A 330 -1.25 -6.98 1.23
N PHE A 331 -1.97 -6.00 1.71
CA PHE A 331 -1.62 -4.59 1.52
C PHE A 331 -1.14 -4.01 2.85
N ASP A 332 0.19 -3.90 3.03
CA ASP A 332 0.76 -3.29 4.23
C ASP A 332 0.56 -1.78 4.22
N ASP A 333 -0.06 -1.24 5.26
CA ASP A 333 -0.20 0.18 5.50
C ASP A 333 0.24 0.54 6.93
N LYS A 334 1.46 1.06 7.02
CA LYS A 334 2.07 1.40 8.31
C LYS A 334 1.25 2.37 9.15
N LYS A 335 0.42 3.24 8.53
CA LYS A 335 -0.43 4.19 9.25
C LYS A 335 -1.59 3.49 9.97
N LEU A 336 -2.01 2.31 9.49
CA LEU A 336 -3.05 1.51 10.13
C LEU A 336 -2.55 0.79 11.39
N HIS A 337 -1.25 0.60 11.57
CA HIS A 337 -0.69 -0.04 12.77
C HIS A 337 -1.01 0.72 14.07
N ASP A 338 -1.27 2.03 13.99
CA ASP A 338 -1.61 2.85 15.15
C ASP A 338 -3.11 2.77 15.55
N VAL A 339 -3.97 2.19 14.71
CA VAL A 339 -5.43 2.14 14.94
C VAL A 339 -5.77 1.40 16.24
N ARG A 340 -5.15 0.25 16.47
CA ARG A 340 -5.35 -0.53 17.70
C ARG A 340 -5.04 0.27 18.95
N ARG A 341 -3.98 1.07 18.94
CA ARG A 341 -3.58 1.92 20.07
C ARG A 341 -4.53 3.10 20.27
N ARG A 342 -5.04 3.68 19.15
CA ARG A 342 -5.94 4.85 19.19
C ARG A 342 -7.36 4.50 19.55
N TYR A 343 -7.82 3.30 19.17
CA TYR A 343 -9.19 2.85 19.33
C TYR A 343 -9.23 1.42 19.90
N PRO A 344 -8.68 1.17 21.11
CA PRO A 344 -8.55 -0.17 21.68
C PRO A 344 -9.90 -0.85 21.92
N GLU A 345 -10.91 -0.10 22.37
CA GLU A 345 -12.26 -0.62 22.60
C GLU A 345 -12.92 -1.03 21.28
N TRP A 346 -12.85 -0.18 20.26
CA TRP A 346 -13.34 -0.47 18.93
C TRP A 346 -12.63 -1.67 18.29
N TRP A 347 -11.34 -1.77 18.53
CA TRP A 347 -10.57 -2.92 18.08
C TRP A 347 -11.09 -4.24 18.64
N ALA A 348 -11.28 -4.32 19.95
CA ALA A 348 -11.78 -5.50 20.63
C ALA A 348 -13.19 -5.85 20.16
N TYR A 349 -14.04 -4.84 19.98
CA TYR A 349 -15.42 -5.01 19.54
C TYR A 349 -15.51 -5.53 18.10
N VAL A 350 -14.76 -4.94 17.17
CA VAL A 350 -14.68 -5.39 15.79
C VAL A 350 -14.14 -6.81 15.70
N GLN A 351 -13.08 -7.12 16.46
CA GLN A 351 -12.51 -8.46 16.48
C GLN A 351 -13.52 -9.51 16.94
N HIS A 352 -14.38 -9.17 17.89
CA HIS A 352 -15.48 -10.05 18.31
C HIS A 352 -16.55 -10.17 17.21
N ALA A 353 -17.00 -9.07 16.64
CA ALA A 353 -18.09 -9.03 15.67
C ALA A 353 -17.81 -9.80 14.37
N VAL A 354 -16.52 -9.90 13.94
CA VAL A 354 -16.15 -10.65 12.73
C VAL A 354 -15.89 -12.13 12.99
N LYS A 355 -15.87 -12.58 14.24
CA LYS A 355 -15.46 -13.94 14.62
C LYS A 355 -16.31 -15.03 13.97
N GLU A 356 -17.61 -14.85 13.92
CA GLU A 356 -18.53 -15.80 13.27
C GLU A 356 -18.21 -15.95 11.76
N ILE A 357 -17.80 -14.87 11.10
CA ILE A 357 -17.38 -14.90 9.70
C ILE A 357 -16.04 -15.65 9.56
N GLU A 358 -15.06 -15.37 10.41
CA GLU A 358 -13.78 -16.07 10.40
C GLU A 358 -13.97 -17.59 10.49
N ASP A 359 -14.79 -18.04 11.44
CA ASP A 359 -15.04 -19.45 11.67
C ASP A 359 -15.79 -20.13 10.50
N ASN A 360 -16.76 -19.46 9.88
CA ASN A 360 -17.56 -20.01 8.79
C ASN A 360 -16.87 -20.01 7.42
N TRP A 361 -15.95 -19.07 7.18
CA TRP A 361 -15.14 -18.99 5.95
C TRP A 361 -13.73 -19.54 6.11
N GLN A 362 -13.41 -20.13 7.30
CA GLN A 362 -12.08 -20.64 7.61
C GLN A 362 -10.98 -19.61 7.25
N THR A 363 -11.19 -18.38 7.67
CA THR A 363 -10.31 -17.23 7.40
C THR A 363 -9.92 -16.54 8.71
N SER A 364 -8.92 -15.69 8.67
CA SER A 364 -8.53 -14.87 9.84
C SER A 364 -8.23 -13.45 9.36
N PHE A 365 -9.00 -12.48 9.83
CA PHE A 365 -8.77 -11.10 9.44
C PHE A 365 -7.46 -10.57 10.01
N SER A 366 -6.60 -10.06 9.14
CA SER A 366 -5.33 -9.46 9.53
C SER A 366 -5.54 -8.18 10.37
N ALA A 367 -4.49 -7.76 11.07
CA ALA A 367 -4.51 -6.50 11.80
C ALA A 367 -4.89 -5.29 10.91
N ILE A 368 -4.54 -5.33 9.63
CA ILE A 368 -4.89 -4.28 8.66
C ILE A 368 -6.38 -4.32 8.29
N HIS A 369 -6.96 -5.50 8.14
CA HIS A 369 -8.39 -5.64 7.91
C HIS A 369 -9.20 -5.12 9.10
N LEU A 370 -8.84 -5.52 10.32
CA LEU A 370 -9.49 -5.01 11.54
C LEU A 370 -9.33 -3.49 11.68
N ALA A 371 -8.14 -2.96 11.43
CA ALA A 371 -7.90 -1.53 11.45
C ALA A 371 -8.76 -0.77 10.44
N THR A 372 -8.86 -1.29 9.21
CA THR A 372 -9.69 -0.68 8.16
C THR A 372 -11.16 -0.69 8.56
N LEU A 373 -11.66 -1.79 9.11
CA LEU A 373 -13.04 -1.89 9.58
C LEU A 373 -13.32 -0.90 10.72
N VAL A 374 -12.40 -0.75 11.68
CA VAL A 374 -12.49 0.28 12.73
C VAL A 374 -12.60 1.69 12.10
N LEU A 375 -11.80 2.00 11.07
CA LEU A 375 -11.88 3.31 10.42
C LEU A 375 -13.19 3.53 9.64
N ILE A 376 -13.74 2.47 9.02
CA ILE A 376 -15.07 2.54 8.39
C ILE A 376 -16.12 2.90 9.45
N ILE A 377 -16.12 2.22 10.58
CA ILE A 377 -17.06 2.47 11.68
C ILE A 377 -16.90 3.90 12.21
N LYS A 378 -15.68 4.33 12.48
CA LYS A 378 -15.37 5.69 12.96
C LYS A 378 -15.81 6.76 11.96
N LYS A 379 -15.72 6.50 10.66
CA LYS A 379 -16.26 7.38 9.62
C LYS A 379 -17.78 7.57 9.79
N TYR A 380 -18.54 6.49 9.98
CA TYR A 380 -20.00 6.60 10.18
C TYR A 380 -20.38 7.25 11.52
N GLU A 381 -19.64 7.00 12.59
CA GLU A 381 -19.83 7.72 13.86
C GLU A 381 -19.65 9.23 13.67
N LEU A 382 -18.64 9.66 12.90
CA LEU A 382 -18.37 11.07 12.64
C LEU A 382 -19.40 11.72 11.72
N LYS A 383 -19.90 11.01 10.70
CA LYS A 383 -20.96 11.49 9.79
C LYS A 383 -22.25 11.91 10.49
N ASN A 384 -22.52 11.35 11.65
CA ASN A 384 -23.73 11.64 12.40
C ASN A 384 -23.68 12.98 13.17
N ARG A 385 -22.54 13.66 13.17
CA ARG A 385 -22.42 15.00 13.77
C ARG A 385 -23.01 16.01 12.78
N VAL A 386 -24.00 16.78 13.26
CA VAL A 386 -24.61 17.85 12.47
C VAL A 386 -23.54 18.91 12.18
N VAL A 387 -23.25 19.08 10.91
CA VAL A 387 -22.34 20.12 10.42
C VAL A 387 -23.19 21.19 9.77
N SER A 388 -23.03 22.46 10.20
CA SER A 388 -23.65 23.62 9.54
C SER A 388 -23.06 23.79 8.13
N ASP A 389 -23.73 24.54 7.25
CA ASP A 389 -23.36 24.72 5.85
C ASP A 389 -21.86 24.99 5.66
N PRO A 390 -21.20 24.23 4.77
CA PRO A 390 -19.76 24.38 4.53
C PRO A 390 -19.46 25.74 3.89
N LYS A 391 -18.42 26.41 4.39
CA LYS A 391 -18.03 27.75 3.92
C LYS A 391 -16.78 27.77 3.07
N LYS A 392 -15.94 26.71 3.16
CA LYS A 392 -14.67 26.64 2.46
C LYS A 392 -14.53 25.34 1.68
N ARG A 393 -14.15 25.44 0.41
CA ARG A 393 -13.98 24.28 -0.47
C ARG A 393 -12.55 23.77 -0.40
N VAL A 394 -12.39 22.55 0.03
CA VAL A 394 -11.09 21.91 0.27
C VAL A 394 -10.92 20.70 -0.65
N ILE A 395 -9.79 20.58 -1.34
CA ILE A 395 -9.43 19.38 -2.06
C ILE A 395 -8.34 18.64 -1.30
N ILE A 396 -8.51 17.34 -1.14
CA ILE A 396 -7.49 16.47 -0.56
C ILE A 396 -6.69 15.82 -1.69
N VAL A 397 -5.38 16.03 -1.69
CA VAL A 397 -4.47 15.39 -2.65
C VAL A 397 -3.72 14.25 -1.95
N THR A 398 -4.04 13.02 -2.32
CA THR A 398 -3.49 11.84 -1.64
C THR A 398 -3.54 10.58 -2.50
N ASN A 399 -2.58 9.67 -2.31
CA ASN A 399 -2.59 8.32 -2.86
C ASN A 399 -3.07 7.27 -1.83
N SER A 400 -3.69 7.74 -0.74
CA SER A 400 -4.21 6.86 0.32
C SER A 400 -5.45 6.08 -0.14
N SER A 401 -5.76 4.97 0.56
CA SER A 401 -6.98 4.21 0.30
C SER A 401 -8.23 5.00 0.64
N GLU A 402 -9.34 4.65 -0.02
CA GLU A 402 -10.64 5.31 0.14
C GLU A 402 -11.12 5.32 1.60
N SER A 403 -10.94 4.20 2.32
CA SER A 403 -11.33 4.13 3.74
C SER A 403 -10.58 5.13 4.62
N LYS A 404 -9.28 5.36 4.35
CA LYS A 404 -8.49 6.36 5.05
C LYS A 404 -8.92 7.77 4.70
N VAL A 405 -9.14 8.03 3.42
CA VAL A 405 -9.63 9.32 2.95
C VAL A 405 -11.01 9.61 3.52
N GLY A 406 -11.91 8.62 3.50
CA GLY A 406 -13.24 8.72 4.08
C GLY A 406 -13.21 9.05 5.58
N TYR A 407 -12.38 8.33 6.35
CA TYR A 407 -12.19 8.66 7.76
C TYR A 407 -11.65 10.09 7.97
N PHE A 408 -10.63 10.48 7.19
CA PHE A 408 -10.01 11.79 7.33
C PHE A 408 -10.97 12.94 6.97
N LYS A 409 -11.81 12.76 5.92
CA LYS A 409 -12.89 13.69 5.59
C LYS A 409 -13.82 13.92 6.78
N GLU A 410 -14.27 12.82 7.40
CA GLU A 410 -15.19 12.92 8.52
C GLU A 410 -14.55 13.58 9.78
N VAL A 411 -13.25 13.36 9.99
CA VAL A 411 -12.51 14.10 11.03
C VAL A 411 -12.50 15.59 10.74
N LEU A 412 -12.27 16.00 9.49
CA LEU A 412 -12.32 17.41 9.11
C LEU A 412 -13.74 17.99 9.26
N PHE A 413 -14.77 17.32 8.73
CA PHE A 413 -16.16 17.75 8.86
C PHE A 413 -16.63 17.87 10.31
N SER A 414 -16.11 17.02 11.21
CA SER A 414 -16.45 17.09 12.65
C SER A 414 -15.87 18.30 13.38
N ARG A 415 -14.96 19.07 12.73
CA ARG A 415 -14.20 20.16 13.36
C ARG A 415 -14.27 21.48 12.60
N PHE A 416 -14.58 21.42 11.31
CA PHE A 416 -14.52 22.58 10.41
C PHE A 416 -15.77 22.63 9.52
N HIS A 417 -16.20 23.85 9.22
CA HIS A 417 -17.28 24.13 8.26
C HIS A 417 -16.71 24.21 6.85
N ILE A 418 -16.53 23.09 6.22
CA ILE A 418 -15.90 22.94 4.89
C ILE A 418 -16.72 22.06 3.98
N ASP A 419 -16.48 22.21 2.67
CA ASP A 419 -16.90 21.28 1.63
C ASP A 419 -15.66 20.60 1.04
N ILE A 420 -15.74 19.31 0.72
CA ILE A 420 -14.67 18.56 0.08
C ILE A 420 -15.19 17.99 -1.25
N PRO A 421 -15.19 18.82 -2.30
CA PRO A 421 -15.78 18.44 -3.60
C PRO A 421 -15.00 17.33 -4.29
N ALA A 422 -13.69 17.22 -4.02
CA ALA A 422 -12.86 16.19 -4.66
C ALA A 422 -11.74 15.70 -3.75
N CYS A 423 -11.37 14.44 -3.95
CA CYS A 423 -10.10 13.87 -3.51
C CYS A 423 -9.40 13.34 -4.73
N ILE A 424 -8.20 13.81 -4.99
CA ILE A 424 -7.45 13.46 -6.20
C ILE A 424 -6.12 12.83 -5.82
N ASN A 425 -5.59 12.02 -6.72
CA ASN A 425 -4.26 11.45 -6.58
C ASN A 425 -3.19 12.32 -7.27
N ILE A 426 -1.92 11.96 -7.08
CA ILE A 426 -0.79 12.74 -7.59
C ILE A 426 -0.79 12.90 -9.12
N ASN A 427 -1.36 11.94 -9.86
CA ASN A 427 -1.40 11.97 -11.32
C ASN A 427 -2.55 12.84 -11.86
N GLU A 428 -3.50 13.18 -10.98
CA GLU A 428 -4.67 13.99 -11.31
C GLU A 428 -4.51 15.47 -10.97
N ILE A 429 -3.32 15.89 -10.52
CA ILE A 429 -3.05 17.30 -10.13
C ILE A 429 -3.38 18.27 -11.26
N ALA A 430 -3.23 17.88 -12.52
CA ALA A 430 -3.63 18.72 -13.65
C ALA A 430 -5.14 19.06 -13.66
N GLN A 431 -5.99 18.22 -13.10
CA GLN A 431 -7.44 18.46 -13.00
C GLN A 431 -7.78 19.63 -12.09
N LEU A 432 -6.86 20.02 -11.17
CA LEU A 432 -7.07 21.18 -10.28
C LEU A 432 -7.35 22.47 -11.04
N GLN A 433 -6.89 22.61 -12.28
CA GLN A 433 -7.16 23.77 -13.10
C GLN A 433 -8.65 23.92 -13.47
N HIS A 434 -9.42 22.84 -13.37
CA HIS A 434 -10.85 22.79 -13.67
C HIS A 434 -11.75 22.71 -12.44
N LEU A 435 -11.13 22.69 -11.23
CA LEU A 435 -11.83 22.58 -9.96
C LEU A 435 -11.78 23.92 -9.24
N ASP A 436 -12.89 24.31 -8.68
CA ASP A 436 -12.98 25.50 -7.82
C ASP A 436 -12.76 25.07 -6.36
N PHE A 437 -11.72 25.63 -5.72
CA PHE A 437 -11.33 25.32 -4.35
C PHE A 437 -10.60 26.49 -3.71
N ASP A 438 -10.63 26.50 -2.37
CA ASP A 438 -9.93 27.50 -1.56
C ASP A 438 -8.62 26.98 -0.97
N LEU A 439 -8.52 25.67 -0.75
CA LEU A 439 -7.39 25.06 -0.06
C LEU A 439 -7.11 23.64 -0.54
N LEU A 440 -5.83 23.31 -0.70
CA LEU A 440 -5.36 21.94 -0.88
C LEU A 440 -4.79 21.37 0.42
N ILE A 441 -5.17 20.16 0.76
CA ILE A 441 -4.62 19.43 1.92
C ILE A 441 -3.93 18.15 1.43
N THR A 442 -2.77 17.85 2.02
CA THR A 442 -2.06 16.59 1.77
C THR A 442 -1.40 16.05 3.03
N PHE A 443 -1.07 14.74 3.03
CA PHE A 443 -0.46 14.05 4.19
C PHE A 443 1.00 13.66 4.00
N THR A 444 1.58 13.85 2.80
CA THR A 444 2.93 13.34 2.51
C THR A 444 3.84 14.38 1.90
N ASN A 445 5.12 14.31 2.25
CA ASN A 445 6.14 15.21 1.69
C ASN A 445 6.32 15.02 0.18
N LYS A 446 6.08 13.81 -0.34
CA LYS A 446 6.11 13.55 -1.78
C LYS A 446 5.10 14.41 -2.52
N ILE A 447 3.83 14.35 -2.12
CA ILE A 447 2.75 15.14 -2.75
C ILE A 447 2.99 16.63 -2.51
N SER A 448 3.40 17.03 -1.31
CA SER A 448 3.78 18.42 -1.00
C SER A 448 4.83 18.98 -1.95
N SER A 449 5.84 18.17 -2.29
CA SER A 449 6.89 18.57 -3.24
C SER A 449 6.35 18.77 -4.65
N HIS A 450 5.43 17.88 -5.09
CA HIS A 450 4.79 18.03 -6.39
C HIS A 450 3.87 19.26 -6.46
N LEU A 451 3.06 19.50 -5.43
CA LEU A 451 2.20 20.68 -5.35
C LEU A 451 3.02 21.98 -5.34
N ARG A 452 4.14 22.00 -4.60
CA ARG A 452 5.07 23.12 -4.59
C ARG A 452 5.69 23.38 -5.96
N TYR A 453 6.12 22.31 -6.64
CA TYR A 453 6.68 22.42 -7.99
C TYR A 453 5.67 22.95 -9.00
N ALA A 454 4.41 22.59 -8.84
CA ALA A 454 3.30 23.12 -9.63
C ALA A 454 2.87 24.54 -9.24
N GLY A 455 3.52 25.17 -8.26
CA GLY A 455 3.20 26.55 -7.80
C GLY A 455 1.87 26.66 -7.03
N LEU A 456 1.33 25.54 -6.52
CA LEU A 456 0.05 25.49 -5.86
C LEU A 456 0.19 25.72 -4.35
N ASN A 457 -0.72 26.50 -3.77
CA ASN A 457 -0.82 26.68 -2.32
C ASN A 457 -1.47 25.45 -1.67
N TYR A 458 -0.86 24.92 -0.63
CA TYR A 458 -1.36 23.77 0.08
C TYR A 458 -0.98 23.80 1.56
N VAL A 459 -1.70 23.03 2.36
CA VAL A 459 -1.35 22.73 3.75
C VAL A 459 -1.01 21.23 3.85
N LYS A 460 0.19 20.94 4.36
CA LYS A 460 0.55 19.58 4.73
C LYS A 460 0.18 19.35 6.17
N VAL A 461 -0.60 18.31 6.43
CA VAL A 461 -0.97 17.86 7.79
C VAL A 461 -0.55 16.41 8.00
N ASN A 462 -0.59 15.96 9.23
CA ASN A 462 -0.45 14.53 9.53
C ASN A 462 -1.78 13.81 9.30
N PHE A 463 -1.73 12.54 8.88
CA PHE A 463 -2.95 11.73 8.78
C PHE A 463 -3.70 11.65 10.13
N TRP A 464 -2.96 11.48 11.21
CA TRP A 464 -3.45 11.64 12.56
C TRP A 464 -3.23 13.08 12.97
N LEU A 465 -4.28 13.90 12.82
CA LEU A 465 -4.20 15.33 13.12
C LEU A 465 -3.73 15.55 14.55
N THR A 466 -2.70 16.39 14.70
CA THR A 466 -2.18 16.88 15.96
C THR A 466 -2.81 18.24 16.31
N GLN A 467 -2.56 18.74 17.50
CA GLN A 467 -3.00 20.10 17.87
C GLN A 467 -2.38 21.17 16.97
N GLU A 468 -1.13 20.96 16.53
CA GLU A 468 -0.46 21.85 15.60
C GLU A 468 -1.13 21.84 14.23
N ASP A 469 -1.51 20.65 13.72
CA ASP A 469 -2.25 20.54 12.45
C ASP A 469 -3.60 21.28 12.54
N PHE A 470 -4.31 21.16 13.65
CA PHE A 470 -5.56 21.92 13.87
C PHE A 470 -5.32 23.42 13.90
N ARG A 471 -4.21 23.88 14.50
CA ARG A 471 -3.83 25.30 14.50
C ARG A 471 -3.55 25.77 13.08
N LEU A 472 -2.73 25.07 12.31
CA LEU A 472 -2.42 25.37 10.91
C LEU A 472 -3.69 25.46 10.06
N LEU A 473 -4.62 24.53 10.22
CA LEU A 473 -5.88 24.53 9.48
C LEU A 473 -6.78 25.72 9.85
N ARG A 474 -6.82 26.10 11.14
CA ARG A 474 -7.56 27.30 11.59
C ARG A 474 -6.95 28.59 11.03
N GLU A 475 -5.63 28.72 10.98
CA GLU A 475 -4.94 29.87 10.37
C GLU A 475 -5.33 30.02 8.88
N GLN A 476 -5.73 28.96 8.21
CA GLN A 476 -6.30 28.99 6.86
C GLN A 476 -7.79 29.36 6.83
N ARG A 477 -8.35 29.89 7.92
CA ARG A 477 -9.77 30.29 8.08
C ARG A 477 -10.75 29.12 7.79
N MET A 478 -10.40 27.92 8.20
CA MET A 478 -11.32 26.78 8.24
C MET A 478 -12.11 26.86 9.57
N TRP A 479 -13.21 27.58 9.57
CA TRP A 479 -14.07 27.79 10.74
C TRP A 479 -15.26 26.84 10.77
#